data_67fcd236c4b51ad58752572251f6d2a9
#
_entry.id   67fcd236c4b51ad58752572251f6d2a9
#
_cell.length_a   1.000
_cell.length_b   1.000
_cell.length_c   1.000
_cell.angle_alpha   90.00
_cell.angle_beta   90.00
_cell.angle_gamma   90.00
#
_symmetry.space_group_name_H-M   'P 1'
#
loop_
_entity.id
_entity.type
_entity.pdbx_description
1 polymer ?
#
loop_
_entity_poly.entity_id
_entity_poly.type
_entity_poly.pdbx_seq_one_letter_code
_entity_poly.pdbx_strand_id
1 'polypeptide(L)'
;MKKKIKGSRSWSRVLATQALYQLSLNKNIDISLVKKNLLNDKETKNIPDRTFFFKLVNETVKNKKELDKKLENAVKKNFSKMETIIKVILELGLCEIIYFKDLSHKISIAEYNKVSSSFLNKNEVGLINGILDKIANNIINE
;
A
#
# COMPACT_ATOMS: atom_id res chain seq x y z
N MET A 1 -4.34 -20.90 -5.23
CA MET A 1 -5.37 -20.29 -6.05
C MET A 1 -5.51 -18.80 -5.70
N LYS A 2 -5.24 -17.95 -6.65
CA LYS A 2 -5.34 -16.51 -6.42
C LYS A 2 -6.80 -16.10 -6.31
N LYS A 3 -7.18 -15.47 -5.19
CA LYS A 3 -8.50 -14.90 -5.05
C LYS A 3 -8.70 -13.82 -6.11
N LYS A 4 -9.83 -13.85 -6.80
CA LYS A 4 -10.20 -12.79 -7.73
C LYS A 4 -10.49 -11.52 -6.93
N ILE A 5 -9.70 -10.49 -7.15
CA ILE A 5 -9.91 -9.19 -6.50
C ILE A 5 -10.88 -8.39 -7.37
N LYS A 6 -12.03 -8.03 -6.78
CA LYS A 6 -13.05 -7.24 -7.48
C LYS A 6 -12.63 -5.78 -7.49
N GLY A 7 -12.73 -5.18 -8.67
CA GLY A 7 -12.49 -3.75 -8.85
C GLY A 7 -11.08 -3.43 -9.34
N SER A 8 -11.01 -2.48 -10.26
CA SER A 8 -9.75 -2.07 -10.89
C SER A 8 -8.80 -1.34 -9.93
N ARG A 9 -9.34 -0.53 -9.01
CA ARG A 9 -8.52 0.15 -8.01
C ARG A 9 -8.00 -0.83 -6.97
N SER A 10 -8.80 -1.81 -6.57
CA SER A 10 -8.34 -2.86 -5.65
C SER A 10 -7.17 -3.62 -6.24
N TRP A 11 -7.25 -3.97 -7.52
CA TRP A 11 -6.15 -4.64 -8.22
C TRP A 11 -4.93 -3.74 -8.35
N SER A 12 -5.14 -2.45 -8.64
CA SER A 12 -4.05 -1.47 -8.71
C SER A 12 -3.29 -1.36 -7.38
N ARG A 13 -3.98 -1.49 -6.25
CA ARG A 13 -3.33 -1.49 -4.93
C ARG A 13 -2.45 -2.71 -4.73
N VAL A 14 -2.88 -3.88 -5.20
CA VAL A 14 -2.07 -5.10 -5.16
C VAL A 14 -0.80 -4.92 -6.00
N LEU A 15 -0.96 -4.41 -7.22
CA LEU A 15 0.19 -4.16 -8.11
C LEU A 15 1.14 -3.11 -7.54
N ALA A 16 0.62 -2.06 -6.92
CA ALA A 16 1.44 -1.04 -6.26
C ALA A 16 2.26 -1.65 -5.12
N THR A 17 1.66 -2.56 -4.36
CA THR A 17 2.36 -3.29 -3.29
C THR A 17 3.53 -4.09 -3.87
N GLN A 18 3.31 -4.80 -4.95
CA GLN A 18 4.36 -5.57 -5.63
C GLN A 18 5.48 -4.67 -6.16
N ALA A 19 5.12 -3.53 -6.77
CA ALA A 19 6.09 -2.58 -7.32
C ALA A 19 6.99 -2.01 -6.22
N LEU A 20 6.40 -1.55 -5.14
CA LEU A 20 7.17 -0.94 -4.04
C LEU A 20 7.98 -1.98 -3.26
N TYR A 21 7.47 -3.21 -3.16
CA TYR A 21 8.22 -4.29 -2.55
C TYR A 21 9.52 -4.56 -3.33
N GLN A 22 9.43 -4.66 -4.65
CA GLN A 22 10.61 -4.85 -5.51
C GLN A 22 11.59 -3.69 -5.37
N LEU A 23 11.10 -2.45 -5.36
CA LEU A 23 11.94 -1.27 -5.19
C LEU A 23 12.63 -1.25 -3.81
N SER A 24 11.94 -1.70 -2.77
CA SER A 24 12.49 -1.77 -1.41
C SER A 24 13.60 -2.80 -1.29
N LEU A 25 13.53 -3.89 -2.05
CA LEU A 25 14.55 -4.94 -2.04
C LEU A 25 15.77 -4.57 -2.90
N ASN A 26 15.59 -3.74 -3.92
CA ASN A 26 16.67 -3.36 -4.82
C ASN A 26 16.48 -1.91 -5.29
N LYS A 27 17.21 -0.99 -4.65
CA LYS A 27 17.12 0.45 -4.95
C LYS A 27 17.60 0.82 -6.35
N ASN A 28 18.37 -0.04 -6.99
CA ASN A 28 18.90 0.19 -8.33
C ASN A 28 17.96 -0.30 -9.43
N ILE A 29 16.82 -0.87 -9.06
CA ILE A 29 15.85 -1.37 -10.02
C ILE A 29 15.21 -0.21 -10.80
N ASP A 30 14.96 -0.42 -12.08
CA ASP A 30 14.25 0.57 -12.89
C ASP A 30 12.76 0.49 -12.57
N ILE A 31 12.27 1.44 -11.78
CA ILE A 31 10.87 1.48 -11.36
C ILE A 31 9.91 1.58 -12.55
N SER A 32 10.31 2.28 -13.62
CA SER A 32 9.48 2.39 -14.82
C SER A 32 9.27 1.04 -15.50
N LEU A 33 10.32 0.23 -15.54
CA LEU A 33 10.24 -1.12 -16.10
C LEU A 33 9.37 -2.03 -15.24
N VAL A 34 9.50 -1.94 -13.91
CA VAL A 34 8.67 -2.71 -12.97
C VAL A 34 7.20 -2.36 -13.16
N LYS A 35 6.87 -1.08 -13.24
CA LYS A 35 5.49 -0.62 -13.46
C LYS A 35 4.93 -1.16 -14.76
N LYS A 36 5.69 -1.08 -15.84
CA LYS A 36 5.29 -1.56 -17.16
C LYS A 36 5.01 -3.06 -17.15
N ASN A 37 5.90 -3.85 -16.55
CA ASN A 37 5.77 -5.30 -16.48
C ASN A 37 4.52 -5.72 -15.69
N LEU A 38 4.27 -5.08 -14.57
CA LEU A 38 3.11 -5.38 -13.72
C LEU A 38 1.80 -5.02 -14.41
N LEU A 39 1.74 -3.88 -15.10
CA LEU A 39 0.53 -3.42 -15.78
C LEU A 39 0.21 -4.24 -17.02
N ASN A 40 1.20 -4.85 -17.64
CA ASN A 40 1.04 -5.60 -18.88
C ASN A 40 1.01 -7.12 -18.67
N ASP A 41 0.85 -7.57 -17.43
CA ASP A 41 0.72 -9.00 -17.13
C ASP A 41 -0.56 -9.56 -17.74
N LYS A 42 -0.40 -10.42 -18.74
CA LYS A 42 -1.53 -11.03 -19.47
C LYS A 42 -2.05 -12.32 -18.81
N GLU A 43 -1.38 -12.80 -17.77
CA GLU A 43 -1.78 -14.03 -17.08
C GLU A 43 -2.93 -13.80 -16.10
N THR A 44 -3.21 -12.56 -15.77
CA THR A 44 -4.32 -12.21 -14.89
C THR A 44 -5.51 -11.70 -15.68
N LYS A 45 -6.72 -12.03 -15.21
CA LYS A 45 -7.97 -11.48 -15.74
C LYS A 45 -8.36 -10.15 -15.10
N ASN A 46 -7.59 -9.71 -14.10
CA ASN A 46 -7.85 -8.46 -13.41
C ASN A 46 -7.30 -7.29 -14.23
N ILE A 47 -8.11 -6.24 -14.38
CA ILE A 47 -7.74 -5.04 -15.13
C ILE A 47 -7.47 -3.93 -14.12
N PRO A 48 -6.25 -3.37 -14.07
CA PRO A 48 -5.96 -2.28 -13.16
C PRO A 48 -6.51 -0.94 -13.65
N ASP A 49 -6.75 -0.03 -12.72
CA ASP A 49 -6.92 1.38 -13.00
C ASP A 49 -5.51 1.98 -13.09
N ARG A 50 -5.04 2.21 -14.30
CA ARG A 50 -3.65 2.64 -14.55
C ARG A 50 -3.35 4.01 -13.95
N THR A 51 -4.25 4.95 -14.10
CA THR A 51 -4.10 6.31 -13.56
C THR A 51 -3.96 6.27 -12.03
N PHE A 52 -4.82 5.51 -11.37
CA PHE A 52 -4.77 5.34 -9.92
C PHE A 52 -3.46 4.66 -9.49
N PHE A 53 -3.06 3.61 -10.20
CA PHE A 53 -1.80 2.89 -9.93
C PHE A 53 -0.60 3.85 -9.96
N PHE A 54 -0.45 4.61 -11.05
CA PHE A 54 0.67 5.52 -11.20
C PHE A 54 0.68 6.61 -10.12
N LYS A 55 -0.49 7.19 -9.84
CA LYS A 55 -0.61 8.20 -8.80
C LYS A 55 -0.21 7.63 -7.43
N LEU A 56 -0.71 6.44 -7.10
CA LEU A 56 -0.45 5.79 -5.81
C LEU A 56 1.04 5.49 -5.64
N VAL A 57 1.68 4.86 -6.63
CA VAL A 57 3.10 4.54 -6.56
C VAL A 57 3.95 5.81 -6.49
N ASN A 58 3.67 6.78 -7.35
CA ASN A 58 4.46 8.01 -7.41
C ASN A 58 4.35 8.84 -6.13
N GLU A 59 3.13 8.99 -5.59
CA GLU A 59 2.93 9.72 -4.34
C GLU A 59 3.60 9.03 -3.16
N THR A 60 3.55 7.71 -3.11
CA THR A 60 4.18 6.95 -2.02
C THR A 60 5.70 7.07 -2.07
N VAL A 61 6.31 6.97 -3.24
CA VAL A 61 7.76 7.13 -3.41
C VAL A 61 8.19 8.56 -3.04
N LYS A 62 7.45 9.54 -3.54
CA LYS A 62 7.73 10.96 -3.30
C LYS A 62 7.69 11.32 -1.83
N ASN A 63 6.74 10.77 -1.09
CA ASN A 63 6.49 11.13 0.31
C ASN A 63 7.01 10.10 1.31
N LYS A 64 7.89 9.19 0.89
CA LYS A 64 8.35 8.08 1.72
C LYS A 64 8.89 8.52 3.08
N LYS A 65 9.72 9.56 3.12
CA LYS A 65 10.30 10.05 4.39
C LYS A 65 9.23 10.53 5.38
N GLU A 66 8.25 11.29 4.89
CA GLU A 66 7.13 11.77 5.71
C GLU A 66 6.27 10.62 6.20
N LEU A 67 5.97 9.67 5.31
CA LEU A 67 5.16 8.51 5.64
C LEU A 67 5.84 7.65 6.71
N ASP A 68 7.12 7.37 6.54
CA ASP A 68 7.90 6.56 7.47
C ASP A 68 7.99 7.23 8.84
N LYS A 69 8.15 8.54 8.87
CA LYS A 69 8.19 9.31 10.13
C LYS A 69 6.87 9.18 10.89
N LYS A 70 5.74 9.30 10.20
CA LYS A 70 4.43 9.15 10.83
C LYS A 70 4.20 7.72 11.31
N LEU A 71 4.65 6.73 10.54
CA LEU A 71 4.55 5.32 10.92
C LEU A 71 5.43 5.01 12.14
N GLU A 72 6.65 5.53 12.18
CA GLU A 72 7.53 5.38 13.34
C GLU A 72 6.91 5.96 14.60
N ASN A 73 6.28 7.12 14.49
CA ASN A 73 5.59 7.75 15.62
C ASN A 73 4.41 6.91 16.11
N ALA A 74 3.69 6.25 15.20
CA ALA A 74 2.52 5.44 15.55
C ALA A 74 2.89 4.10 16.17
N VAL A 75 3.95 3.45 15.69
CA VAL A 75 4.39 2.13 16.18
C VAL A 75 5.70 2.19 16.97
N LYS A 76 6.19 3.40 17.20
CA LYS A 76 7.42 3.67 17.96
C LYS A 76 8.61 2.95 17.33
N LYS A 77 9.44 2.28 18.14
CA LYS A 77 10.68 1.66 17.68
C LYS A 77 10.49 0.40 16.81
N ASN A 78 9.26 -0.04 16.61
CA ASN A 78 9.01 -1.31 15.94
C ASN A 78 8.88 -1.22 14.42
N PHE A 79 8.68 -0.02 13.86
CA PHE A 79 8.47 0.12 12.41
C PHE A 79 9.67 -0.38 11.59
N SER A 80 10.87 0.03 11.95
CA SER A 80 12.09 -0.36 11.21
C SER A 80 12.37 -1.86 11.25
N LYS A 81 11.84 -2.56 12.26
CA LYS A 81 12.01 -4.01 12.45
C LYS A 81 10.95 -4.84 11.76
N MET A 82 9.92 -4.21 11.23
CA MET A 82 8.86 -4.92 10.53
C MET A 82 9.34 -5.49 9.20
N GLU A 83 8.72 -6.58 8.76
CA GLU A 83 8.99 -7.14 7.45
C GLU A 83 8.70 -6.10 6.36
N THR A 84 9.49 -6.14 5.29
CA THR A 84 9.42 -5.19 4.19
C THR A 84 8.01 -5.09 3.59
N ILE A 85 7.34 -6.23 3.39
CA ILE A 85 5.99 -6.23 2.82
C ILE A 85 4.98 -5.49 3.71
N ILE A 86 5.10 -5.64 5.03
CA ILE A 86 4.24 -4.95 5.99
C ILE A 86 4.49 -3.44 5.92
N LYS A 87 5.77 -3.03 5.90
CA LYS A 87 6.13 -1.61 5.79
C LYS A 87 5.58 -1.00 4.49
N VAL A 88 5.70 -1.70 3.38
CA VAL A 88 5.19 -1.24 2.08
C VAL A 88 3.68 -1.04 2.12
N ILE A 89 2.94 -1.99 2.65
CA ILE A 89 1.47 -1.89 2.75
C ILE A 89 1.07 -0.71 3.64
N LEU A 90 1.76 -0.53 4.76
CA LEU A 90 1.52 0.61 5.66
C LEU A 90 1.81 1.95 4.96
N GLU A 91 2.90 2.03 4.23
CA GLU A 91 3.25 3.24 3.48
C GLU A 91 2.18 3.59 2.43
N LEU A 92 1.74 2.59 1.67
CA LEU A 92 0.69 2.77 0.67
C LEU A 92 -0.65 3.18 1.30
N GLY A 93 -1.05 2.48 2.34
CA GLY A 93 -2.32 2.76 3.03
C GLY A 93 -2.33 4.16 3.63
N LEU A 94 -1.25 4.53 4.29
CA LEU A 94 -1.13 5.87 4.87
C LEU A 94 -1.09 6.96 3.79
N CYS A 95 -0.42 6.69 2.67
CA CYS A 95 -0.38 7.61 1.54
C CYS A 95 -1.80 7.90 1.02
N GLU A 96 -2.63 6.88 0.86
CA GLU A 96 -4.02 7.06 0.46
C GLU A 96 -4.80 7.90 1.46
N ILE A 97 -4.65 7.60 2.73
CA ILE A 97 -5.36 8.32 3.81
C ILE A 97 -5.01 9.81 3.81
N ILE A 98 -3.75 10.14 3.60
CA ILE A 98 -3.27 11.53 3.69
C ILE A 98 -3.46 12.30 2.38
N TYR A 99 -3.13 11.70 1.26
CA TYR A 99 -3.00 12.41 -0.01
C TYR A 99 -4.14 12.19 -1.00
N PHE A 100 -5.02 11.21 -0.77
CA PHE A 100 -6.16 10.94 -1.64
C PHE A 100 -7.44 11.42 -0.95
N LYS A 101 -7.63 12.73 -0.94
CA LYS A 101 -8.68 13.39 -0.13
C LYS A 101 -10.11 13.07 -0.57
N ASP A 102 -10.30 12.60 -1.79
CA ASP A 102 -11.59 12.17 -2.33
C ASP A 102 -12.01 10.78 -1.87
N LEU A 103 -11.11 10.06 -1.19
CA LEU A 103 -11.39 8.73 -0.66
C LEU A 103 -11.62 8.78 0.85
N SER A 104 -12.64 8.09 1.32
CA SER A 104 -12.90 7.96 2.76
C SER A 104 -11.83 7.08 3.42
N HIS A 105 -11.42 7.43 4.63
CA HIS A 105 -10.46 6.64 5.41
C HIS A 105 -10.93 5.21 5.63
N LYS A 106 -12.24 5.04 5.87
CA LYS A 106 -12.83 3.71 6.06
C LYS A 106 -12.70 2.83 4.82
N ILE A 107 -12.89 3.43 3.63
CA ILE A 107 -12.74 2.71 2.37
C ILE A 107 -11.28 2.31 2.17
N SER A 108 -10.35 3.24 2.37
CA SER A 108 -8.92 2.95 2.22
C SER A 108 -8.47 1.84 3.17
N ILE A 109 -8.84 1.92 4.44
CA ILE A 109 -8.48 0.89 5.42
C ILE A 109 -9.04 -0.48 5.03
N ALA A 110 -10.32 -0.53 4.63
CA ALA A 110 -10.95 -1.77 4.19
C ALA A 110 -10.25 -2.37 2.96
N GLU A 111 -9.85 -1.52 2.02
CA GLU A 111 -9.12 -1.95 0.82
C GLU A 111 -7.74 -2.51 1.16
N TYR A 112 -7.01 -1.88 2.09
CA TYR A 112 -5.71 -2.40 2.51
C TYR A 112 -5.81 -3.65 3.39
N ASN A 113 -6.94 -3.90 4.04
CA ASN A 113 -7.22 -5.19 4.66
C ASN A 113 -7.30 -6.30 3.59
N LYS A 114 -7.94 -6.01 2.47
CA LYS A 114 -8.01 -6.96 1.34
C LYS A 114 -6.64 -7.20 0.73
N VAL A 115 -5.87 -6.14 0.49
CA VAL A 115 -4.50 -6.24 -0.02
C VAL A 115 -3.66 -7.09 0.91
N SER A 116 -3.68 -6.77 2.21
CA SER A 116 -2.92 -7.50 3.23
C SER A 116 -3.26 -8.99 3.23
N SER A 117 -4.55 -9.32 3.11
CA SER A 117 -5.00 -10.71 3.09
C SER A 117 -4.46 -11.51 1.90
N SER A 118 -4.04 -10.83 0.83
CA SER A 118 -3.43 -11.48 -0.34
C SER A 118 -1.97 -11.89 -0.09
N PHE A 119 -1.32 -11.31 0.92
CA PHE A 119 0.11 -11.50 1.16
C PHE A 119 0.44 -12.03 2.56
N LEU A 120 -0.45 -11.82 3.54
CA LEU A 120 -0.13 -11.97 4.96
C LEU A 120 -1.15 -12.83 5.70
N ASN A 121 -0.80 -13.28 6.91
CA ASN A 121 -1.70 -14.02 7.78
C ASN A 121 -2.65 -13.08 8.54
N LYS A 122 -3.62 -13.66 9.27
CA LYS A 122 -4.65 -12.90 9.98
C LYS A 122 -4.08 -11.95 11.04
N ASN A 123 -3.03 -12.36 11.75
CA ASN A 123 -2.43 -11.54 12.79
C ASN A 123 -1.78 -10.29 12.18
N GLU A 124 -1.10 -10.47 11.07
CA GLU A 124 -0.44 -9.37 10.36
C GLU A 124 -1.47 -8.42 9.73
N VAL A 125 -2.55 -8.96 9.17
CA VAL A 125 -3.66 -8.14 8.66
C VAL A 125 -4.26 -7.28 9.78
N GLY A 126 -4.50 -7.88 10.94
CA GLY A 126 -5.01 -7.17 12.11
C GLY A 126 -4.08 -6.06 12.59
N LEU A 127 -2.78 -6.32 12.57
CA LEU A 127 -1.76 -5.33 12.94
C LEU A 127 -1.82 -4.11 12.00
N ILE A 128 -1.86 -4.34 10.69
CA ILE A 128 -1.94 -3.27 9.69
C ILE A 128 -3.22 -2.47 9.87
N ASN A 129 -4.35 -3.16 10.03
CA ASN A 129 -5.64 -2.51 10.26
C ASN A 129 -5.59 -1.59 11.48
N GLY A 130 -5.05 -2.09 12.59
CA GLY A 130 -4.96 -1.33 13.84
C GLY A 130 -4.08 -0.08 13.70
N ILE A 131 -2.95 -0.20 13.02
CA ILE A 131 -2.04 0.94 12.81
C ILE A 131 -2.68 2.00 11.94
N LEU A 132 -3.25 1.60 10.80
CA LEU A 132 -3.89 2.56 9.89
C LEU A 132 -5.09 3.25 10.53
N ASP A 133 -5.89 2.49 11.29
CA ASP A 133 -7.04 3.03 11.99
C ASP A 133 -6.62 4.06 13.05
N LYS A 134 -5.60 3.75 13.82
CA LYS A 134 -5.04 4.67 14.84
C LYS A 134 -4.58 5.99 14.20
N ILE A 135 -3.84 5.91 13.12
CA ILE A 135 -3.33 7.11 12.44
C ILE A 135 -4.48 7.91 11.83
N ALA A 136 -5.43 7.23 11.18
CA ALA A 136 -6.59 7.89 10.58
C ALA A 136 -7.41 8.65 11.62
N ASN A 137 -7.64 8.03 12.79
CA ASN A 137 -8.38 8.67 13.88
C ASN A 137 -7.64 9.92 14.40
N ASN A 138 -6.33 9.87 14.51
CA ASN A 138 -5.53 11.02 14.94
C ASN A 138 -5.63 12.17 13.94
N ILE A 139 -5.63 11.87 12.64
CA ILE A 139 -5.76 12.88 11.58
C ILE A 139 -7.14 13.56 11.65
N ILE A 140 -8.22 12.78 11.84
CA ILE A 140 -9.59 13.31 11.91
C ILE A 140 -9.76 14.24 13.11
N ASN A 141 -9.07 13.96 14.20
CA ASN A 141 -9.21 14.70 15.46
C ASN A 141 -8.24 15.88 15.59
N GLU A 142 -7.45 16.16 14.58
CA GLU A 142 -6.57 17.34 14.55
C GLU A 142 -7.34 18.65 14.27
#